data_ca955f3b61c99230f5185b5631be24fa
#
_entry.id   ca955f3b61c99230f5185b5631be24fa
#
_cell.length_a   1.000
_cell.length_b   1.000
_cell.length_c   1.000
_cell.angle_alpha   90.00
_cell.angle_beta   90.00
_cell.angle_gamma   90.00
#
_symmetry.space_group_name_H-M   'P 1'
#
loop_
_entity.id
_entity.type
_entity.pdbx_description
1 polymer ?
#
loop_
_entity_poly.entity_id
_entity_poly.type
_entity_poly.pdbx_seq_one_letter_code
_entity_poly.pdbx_strand_id
1 'polypeptide(L)'
;MRGELDFSQSFRERVALLEGMEESVLQRVADRLRLTEGAERLITTLRNLGYRTAILSGGFTYFARHLQQRLNIDYVYANDLEIRDGRVTGEVQGQIVDGKRKAELLAADCPAGAHQSAAGDCRGDGANDLPMLSRAGLGVAFRAKPMVKESARHSISTLGLDAILYLLGYRESDRAPDLVAVNNSQ
;
A
#
# COMPACT_ATOMS: atom_id res chain seq x y z
N MET A 1 9.26 22.71 0.15
CA MET A 1 8.74 23.02 1.50
C MET A 1 7.28 23.44 1.55
N ARG A 2 6.70 24.18 0.57
CA ARG A 2 5.27 24.54 0.61
C ARG A 2 4.31 23.34 0.43
N GLY A 3 4.64 22.35 -0.38
CA GLY A 3 3.74 21.24 -0.68
C GLY A 3 3.52 20.21 0.46
N GLU A 4 4.47 20.02 1.35
CA GLU A 4 4.35 19.03 2.44
C GLU A 4 3.55 19.59 3.63
N LEU A 5 3.74 20.86 3.97
CA LEU A 5 2.91 21.57 4.96
C LEU A 5 1.45 21.65 4.49
N ASP A 6 1.23 21.82 3.18
CA ASP A 6 -0.08 21.90 2.57
C ASP A 6 -0.81 20.52 2.63
N PHE A 7 -0.10 19.41 2.40
CA PHE A 7 -0.69 18.08 2.50
C PHE A 7 -1.17 17.76 3.93
N SER A 8 -0.33 17.95 4.92
CA SER A 8 -0.65 17.62 6.33
C SER A 8 -1.79 18.49 6.86
N GLN A 9 -1.81 19.78 6.52
CA GLN A 9 -2.89 20.67 6.89
C GLN A 9 -4.19 20.28 6.20
N SER A 10 -4.18 20.14 4.89
CA SER A 10 -5.35 19.72 4.08
C SER A 10 -5.87 18.35 4.51
N PHE A 11 -4.97 17.43 4.92
CA PHE A 11 -5.38 16.13 5.45
C PHE A 11 -6.13 16.27 6.77
N ARG A 12 -5.63 17.08 7.72
CA ARG A 12 -6.30 17.34 9.00
C ARG A 12 -7.66 18.00 8.82
N GLU A 13 -7.76 18.98 7.94
CA GLU A 13 -9.02 19.65 7.61
C GLU A 13 -10.07 18.67 7.07
N ARG A 14 -9.65 17.74 6.20
CA ARG A 14 -10.55 16.69 5.68
C ARG A 14 -10.96 15.69 6.74
N VAL A 15 -10.05 15.34 7.65
CA VAL A 15 -10.36 14.41 8.77
C VAL A 15 -11.34 15.06 9.75
N ALA A 16 -11.22 16.35 10.02
CA ALA A 16 -12.17 17.08 10.86
C ALA A 16 -13.61 16.99 10.37
N LEU A 17 -13.82 16.86 9.05
CA LEU A 17 -15.17 16.67 8.49
C LEU A 17 -15.80 15.31 8.86
N LEU A 18 -15.02 14.37 9.38
CA LEU A 18 -15.51 13.06 9.82
C LEU A 18 -15.92 13.04 11.30
N GLU A 19 -15.82 14.17 12.01
CA GLU A 19 -16.19 14.26 13.42
C GLU A 19 -17.63 13.78 13.64
N GLY A 20 -17.80 12.95 14.68
CA GLY A 20 -19.10 12.38 15.07
C GLY A 20 -19.54 11.17 14.24
N MET A 21 -18.82 10.79 13.18
CA MET A 21 -19.15 9.63 12.39
C MET A 21 -19.00 8.35 13.20
N GLU A 22 -19.97 7.45 13.11
CA GLU A 22 -19.94 6.17 13.80
C GLU A 22 -18.88 5.23 13.19
N GLU A 23 -18.16 4.52 14.06
CA GLU A 23 -17.17 3.51 13.65
C GLU A 23 -17.77 2.44 12.74
N SER A 24 -19.05 2.09 12.93
CA SER A 24 -19.78 1.17 12.07
C SER A 24 -19.79 1.56 10.59
N VAL A 25 -19.67 2.86 10.29
CA VAL A 25 -19.54 3.35 8.91
C VAL A 25 -18.20 2.95 8.32
N LEU A 26 -17.12 3.06 9.10
CA LEU A 26 -15.78 2.63 8.69
C LEU A 26 -15.76 1.13 8.37
N GLN A 27 -16.41 0.33 9.23
CA GLN A 27 -16.51 -1.11 9.02
C GLN A 27 -17.22 -1.44 7.70
N ARG A 28 -18.38 -0.81 7.44
CA ARG A 28 -19.11 -1.00 6.17
C ARG A 28 -18.29 -0.59 4.94
N VAL A 29 -17.45 0.42 5.05
CA VAL A 29 -16.54 0.83 3.97
C VAL A 29 -15.43 -0.21 3.80
N ALA A 30 -14.83 -0.68 4.90
CA ALA A 30 -13.79 -1.71 4.88
C ALA A 30 -14.27 -3.01 4.20
N ASP A 31 -15.49 -3.45 4.54
CA ASP A 31 -16.11 -4.66 3.97
C ASP A 31 -16.36 -4.56 2.45
N ARG A 32 -16.46 -3.34 1.94
CA ARG A 32 -16.66 -3.06 0.51
C ARG A 32 -15.35 -2.81 -0.27
N LEU A 33 -14.21 -2.79 0.40
CA LEU A 33 -12.93 -2.59 -0.26
C LEU A 33 -12.68 -3.73 -1.26
N ARG A 34 -12.49 -3.34 -2.51
CA ARG A 34 -12.09 -4.26 -3.57
C ARG A 34 -10.58 -4.22 -3.73
N LEU A 35 -9.99 -5.40 -3.80
CA LEU A 35 -8.58 -5.51 -4.11
C LEU A 35 -8.32 -5.11 -5.56
N THR A 36 -7.18 -4.51 -5.78
CA THR A 36 -6.67 -4.29 -7.13
C THR A 36 -6.38 -5.64 -7.77
N GLU A 37 -6.72 -5.79 -9.05
CA GLU A 37 -6.46 -6.98 -9.84
C GLU A 37 -4.98 -7.40 -9.73
N GLY A 38 -4.75 -8.68 -9.46
CA GLY A 38 -3.41 -9.25 -9.27
C GLY A 38 -2.78 -9.03 -7.90
N ALA A 39 -3.41 -8.26 -6.99
CA ALA A 39 -2.84 -7.96 -5.67
C ALA A 39 -2.62 -9.22 -4.81
N GLU A 40 -3.61 -10.12 -4.75
CA GLU A 40 -3.50 -11.36 -3.98
C GLU A 40 -2.37 -12.25 -4.52
N ARG A 41 -2.29 -12.39 -5.84
CA ARG A 41 -1.23 -13.16 -6.50
C ARG A 41 0.14 -12.56 -6.22
N LEU A 42 0.29 -11.25 -6.37
CA LEU A 42 1.55 -10.56 -6.10
C LEU A 42 2.02 -10.81 -4.66
N ILE A 43 1.19 -10.51 -3.67
CA ILE A 43 1.58 -10.61 -2.26
C ILE A 43 1.86 -12.06 -1.86
N THR A 44 1.04 -13.00 -2.29
CA THR A 44 1.26 -14.43 -2.00
C THR A 44 2.56 -14.92 -2.61
N THR A 45 2.86 -14.57 -3.85
CA THR A 45 4.10 -14.97 -4.53
C THR A 45 5.33 -14.36 -3.86
N LEU A 46 5.30 -13.05 -3.55
CA LEU A 46 6.39 -12.37 -2.85
C LEU A 46 6.70 -13.03 -1.50
N ARG A 47 5.67 -13.36 -0.72
CA ARG A 47 5.84 -14.03 0.57
C ARG A 47 6.44 -15.42 0.42
N ASN A 48 5.99 -16.20 -0.55
CA ASN A 48 6.55 -17.54 -0.84
C ASN A 48 8.02 -17.47 -1.27
N LEU A 49 8.44 -16.37 -1.88
CA LEU A 49 9.82 -16.07 -2.23
C LEU A 49 10.64 -15.50 -1.06
N GLY A 50 10.04 -15.34 0.13
CA GLY A 50 10.72 -14.85 1.33
C GLY A 50 10.79 -13.31 1.44
N TYR A 51 10.10 -12.58 0.57
CA TYR A 51 10.02 -11.12 0.68
C TYR A 51 9.14 -10.69 1.86
N ARG A 52 9.52 -9.58 2.48
CA ARG A 52 8.67 -8.86 3.42
C ARG A 52 7.82 -7.84 2.67
N THR A 53 6.59 -7.67 3.13
CA THR A 53 5.60 -6.80 2.48
C THR A 53 5.11 -5.73 3.43
N ALA A 54 4.89 -4.52 2.91
CA ALA A 54 4.41 -3.40 3.70
C ALA A 54 3.38 -2.56 2.95
N ILE A 55 2.41 -2.01 3.66
CA ILE A 55 1.53 -0.93 3.20
C ILE A 55 2.03 0.39 3.78
N LEU A 56 2.35 1.34 2.91
CA LEU A 56 2.72 2.72 3.24
C LEU A 56 1.66 3.65 2.66
N SER A 57 0.67 4.06 3.48
CA SER A 57 -0.53 4.74 2.99
C SER A 57 -0.72 6.11 3.64
N GLY A 58 -1.05 7.11 2.84
CA GLY A 58 -1.58 8.38 3.33
C GLY A 58 -3.05 8.33 3.78
N GLY A 59 -3.70 7.16 3.67
CA GLY A 59 -5.04 6.90 4.18
C GLY A 59 -5.04 6.48 5.66
N PHE A 60 -6.11 5.82 6.10
CA PHE A 60 -6.30 5.44 7.50
C PHE A 60 -5.83 4.02 7.80
N THR A 61 -5.20 3.85 8.96
CA THR A 61 -4.76 2.55 9.49
C THR A 61 -5.91 1.56 9.58
N TYR A 62 -7.12 2.01 9.86
CA TYR A 62 -8.32 1.19 9.91
C TYR A 62 -8.49 0.33 8.63
N PHE A 63 -8.43 0.96 7.47
CA PHE A 63 -8.54 0.27 6.19
C PHE A 63 -7.29 -0.51 5.81
N ALA A 64 -6.11 0.04 6.11
CA ALA A 64 -4.85 -0.62 5.83
C ALA A 64 -4.69 -1.93 6.63
N ARG A 65 -5.15 -1.98 7.88
CA ARG A 65 -5.18 -3.21 8.68
C ARG A 65 -6.17 -4.25 8.15
N HIS A 66 -7.33 -3.82 7.64
CA HIS A 66 -8.26 -4.73 6.96
C HIS A 66 -7.61 -5.42 5.76
N LEU A 67 -6.87 -4.67 4.94
CA LEU A 67 -6.10 -5.21 3.83
C LEU A 67 -4.93 -6.08 4.30
N GLN A 68 -4.25 -5.69 5.37
CA GLN A 68 -3.17 -6.47 5.99
C GLN A 68 -3.65 -7.87 6.37
N GLN A 69 -4.77 -7.96 7.06
CA GLN A 69 -5.34 -9.24 7.47
C GLN A 69 -5.74 -10.10 6.28
N ARG A 70 -6.38 -9.48 5.29
CA ARG A 70 -6.88 -10.17 4.09
C ARG A 70 -5.74 -10.70 3.20
N LEU A 71 -4.65 -9.95 3.07
CA LEU A 71 -3.51 -10.28 2.20
C LEU A 71 -2.31 -10.86 2.96
N ASN A 72 -2.37 -10.93 4.29
CA ASN A 72 -1.25 -11.36 5.12
C ASN A 72 0.01 -10.49 4.93
N ILE A 73 -0.13 -9.18 4.91
CA ILE A 73 0.96 -8.23 4.76
C ILE A 73 1.70 -8.07 6.08
N ASP A 74 3.05 -8.00 6.05
CA ASP A 74 3.87 -7.99 7.26
C ASP A 74 3.74 -6.68 8.04
N TYR A 75 3.77 -5.51 7.38
CA TYR A 75 3.80 -4.20 8.02
C TYR A 75 2.75 -3.25 7.46
N VAL A 76 2.23 -2.37 8.31
CA VAL A 76 1.31 -1.30 7.94
C VAL A 76 1.75 0.00 8.57
N TYR A 77 1.89 1.01 7.74
CA TYR A 77 2.13 2.40 8.12
C TYR A 77 1.09 3.28 7.44
N ALA A 78 0.20 3.84 8.24
CA ALA A 78 -0.89 4.70 7.79
C ALA A 78 -1.26 5.69 8.91
N ASN A 79 -2.25 6.53 8.68
CA ASN A 79 -2.65 7.52 9.67
C ASN A 79 -3.71 6.94 10.62
N ASP A 80 -3.45 7.04 11.92
CA ASP A 80 -4.39 6.57 12.94
C ASP A 80 -5.50 7.61 13.14
N LEU A 81 -6.72 7.19 12.83
CA LEU A 81 -7.92 7.98 13.08
C LEU A 81 -8.30 7.83 14.56
N GLU A 82 -8.44 8.94 15.27
CA GLU A 82 -8.89 8.86 16.66
C GLU A 82 -10.37 8.49 16.73
N ILE A 83 -10.67 7.40 17.45
CA ILE A 83 -12.03 6.93 17.71
C ILE A 83 -12.24 6.91 19.22
N ARG A 84 -13.29 7.56 19.69
CA ARG A 84 -13.66 7.61 21.10
C ARG A 84 -15.14 7.30 21.23
N ASP A 85 -15.49 6.39 22.12
CA ASP A 85 -16.89 5.94 22.36
C ASP A 85 -17.62 5.50 21.08
N GLY A 86 -16.91 4.80 20.18
CA GLY A 86 -17.44 4.31 18.90
C GLY A 86 -17.68 5.39 17.86
N ARG A 87 -17.12 6.60 18.03
CA ARG A 87 -17.24 7.72 17.10
C ARG A 87 -15.88 8.30 16.77
N VAL A 88 -15.73 8.72 15.54
CA VAL A 88 -14.57 9.46 15.04
C VAL A 88 -14.56 10.84 15.69
N THR A 89 -13.42 11.25 16.24
CA THR A 89 -13.27 12.58 16.88
C THR A 89 -12.97 13.70 15.88
N GLY A 90 -12.62 13.36 14.66
CA GLY A 90 -12.14 14.33 13.65
C GLY A 90 -10.64 14.61 13.76
N GLU A 91 -9.92 13.86 14.60
CA GLU A 91 -8.48 14.02 14.80
C GLU A 91 -7.69 12.78 14.35
N VAL A 92 -6.40 13.01 14.05
CA VAL A 92 -5.43 11.99 13.70
C VAL A 92 -4.39 11.89 14.79
N GLN A 93 -4.10 10.67 15.22
CA GLN A 93 -3.06 10.41 16.23
C GLN A 93 -1.69 10.26 15.55
N GLY A 94 -0.66 10.79 16.22
CA GLY A 94 0.72 10.62 15.80
C GLY A 94 1.14 11.44 14.58
N GLN A 95 2.21 10.99 13.94
CA GLN A 95 2.81 11.64 12.78
C GLN A 95 2.09 11.24 11.50
N ILE A 96 1.73 12.22 10.68
CA ILE A 96 1.07 11.99 9.39
C ILE A 96 2.05 11.30 8.41
N VAL A 97 1.55 10.26 7.76
CA VAL A 97 2.26 9.52 6.72
C VAL A 97 2.07 10.25 5.38
N ASP A 98 2.92 11.24 5.15
CA ASP A 98 3.05 11.97 3.89
C ASP A 98 4.08 11.31 2.95
N GLY A 99 4.38 11.95 1.82
CA GLY A 99 5.33 11.43 0.84
C GLY A 99 6.74 11.29 1.38
N LYS A 100 7.20 12.24 2.20
CA LYS A 100 8.51 12.20 2.86
C LYS A 100 8.58 11.06 3.85
N ARG A 101 7.56 10.93 4.70
CA ARG A 101 7.49 9.87 5.70
C ARG A 101 7.45 8.47 5.07
N LYS A 102 6.74 8.29 3.95
CA LYS A 102 6.78 7.02 3.19
C LYS A 102 8.19 6.67 2.72
N ALA A 103 8.93 7.64 2.20
CA ALA A 103 10.31 7.43 1.76
C ALA A 103 11.27 7.13 2.92
N GLU A 104 11.07 7.73 4.09
CA GLU A 104 11.82 7.43 5.32
C GLU A 104 11.52 6.02 5.82
N LEU A 105 10.25 5.63 5.88
CA LEU A 105 9.82 4.30 6.30
C LEU A 105 10.36 3.20 5.38
N LEU A 106 10.30 3.42 4.05
CA LEU A 106 10.90 2.48 3.11
C LEU A 106 12.39 2.28 3.38
N ALA A 107 13.12 3.34 3.70
CA ALA A 107 14.54 3.26 3.98
C ALA A 107 14.85 2.60 5.35
N ALA A 108 14.00 2.81 6.36
CA ALA A 108 14.21 2.31 7.71
C ALA A 108 13.97 0.80 7.85
N ASP A 109 12.98 0.28 7.14
CA ASP A 109 12.57 -1.13 7.26
C ASP A 109 13.38 -2.07 6.36
N CYS A 110 14.24 -1.54 5.50
CA CYS A 110 15.10 -2.36 4.66
C CYS A 110 16.51 -2.44 5.23
N PRO A 111 17.00 -3.63 5.61
CA PRO A 111 18.39 -3.82 6.01
C PRO A 111 19.35 -3.37 4.91
N ALA A 112 20.49 -2.81 5.28
CA ALA A 112 21.52 -2.43 4.33
C ALA A 112 21.90 -3.63 3.44
N GLY A 113 21.73 -3.50 2.12
CA GLY A 113 21.99 -4.57 1.14
C GLY A 113 20.77 -5.35 0.69
N ALA A 114 19.58 -5.13 1.25
CA ALA A 114 18.35 -5.74 0.74
C ALA A 114 17.84 -5.00 -0.51
N HIS A 115 17.32 -5.76 -1.48
CA HIS A 115 16.66 -5.17 -2.64
C HIS A 115 15.31 -4.59 -2.22
N GLN A 116 15.18 -3.27 -2.38
CA GLN A 116 13.95 -2.55 -2.09
C GLN A 116 13.13 -2.42 -3.37
N SER A 117 11.90 -2.91 -3.33
CA SER A 117 10.94 -2.65 -4.40
C SER A 117 9.72 -1.94 -3.82
N ALA A 118 9.30 -0.87 -4.44
CA ALA A 118 8.10 -0.15 -4.06
C ALA A 118 7.18 0.01 -5.27
N ALA A 119 5.91 -0.26 -5.07
CA ALA A 119 4.87 0.05 -6.04
C ALA A 119 3.90 1.05 -5.42
N GLY A 120 3.68 2.16 -6.10
CA GLY A 120 2.70 3.17 -5.71
C GLY A 120 1.44 3.03 -6.55
N ASP A 121 0.27 2.90 -5.91
CA ASP A 121 -1.02 3.08 -6.58
C ASP A 121 -1.31 4.58 -6.67
N CYS A 122 -1.00 5.15 -7.81
CA CYS A 122 -1.08 6.58 -8.05
C CYS A 122 -2.42 7.02 -8.64
N ARG A 123 -3.53 6.40 -8.26
CA ARG A 123 -4.88 6.78 -8.72
C ARG A 123 -5.31 8.17 -8.25
N GLY A 124 -4.75 8.67 -7.14
CA GLY A 124 -4.93 10.03 -6.66
C GLY A 124 -4.15 11.06 -7.46
N ASP A 125 -3.60 12.07 -6.80
CA ASP A 125 -2.60 12.97 -7.39
C ASP A 125 -1.25 12.29 -7.58
N GLY A 126 -0.99 11.22 -6.82
CA GLY A 126 0.16 10.32 -6.96
C GLY A 126 1.51 10.96 -6.64
N ALA A 127 1.57 12.28 -6.53
CA ALA A 127 2.80 13.02 -6.28
C ALA A 127 3.44 12.65 -4.93
N ASN A 128 2.63 12.26 -3.96
CA ASN A 128 3.09 11.83 -2.64
C ASN A 128 3.91 10.53 -2.65
N ASP A 129 3.82 9.72 -3.70
CA ASP A 129 4.58 8.47 -3.81
C ASP A 129 5.91 8.64 -4.56
N LEU A 130 6.12 9.75 -5.27
CA LEU A 130 7.33 10.01 -6.02
C LEU A 130 8.61 9.95 -5.18
N PRO A 131 8.69 10.55 -3.96
CA PRO A 131 9.88 10.44 -3.12
C PRO A 131 10.21 8.99 -2.73
N MET A 132 9.19 8.16 -2.47
CA MET A 132 9.34 6.75 -2.16
C MET A 132 9.78 5.95 -3.40
N LEU A 133 9.10 6.14 -4.53
CA LEU A 133 9.40 5.44 -5.78
C LEU A 133 10.81 5.76 -6.30
N SER A 134 11.29 6.99 -6.12
CA SER A 134 12.63 7.40 -6.55
C SER A 134 13.76 6.78 -5.70
N ARG A 135 13.49 6.42 -4.45
CA ARG A 135 14.45 5.78 -3.54
C ARG A 135 14.44 4.26 -3.64
N ALA A 136 13.39 3.68 -4.18
CA ALA A 136 13.31 2.24 -4.37
C ALA A 136 14.29 1.76 -5.45
N GLY A 137 14.90 0.60 -5.27
CA GLY A 137 15.70 -0.08 -6.29
C GLY A 137 14.85 -0.41 -7.52
N LEU A 138 13.61 -0.83 -7.31
CA LEU A 138 12.58 -0.96 -8.34
C LEU A 138 11.35 -0.14 -7.90
N GLY A 139 11.17 1.05 -8.47
CA GLY A 139 9.99 1.87 -8.29
C GLY A 139 9.02 1.70 -9.45
N VAL A 140 7.78 1.31 -9.17
CA VAL A 140 6.74 1.06 -10.19
C VAL A 140 5.52 1.93 -9.94
N ALA A 141 5.18 2.79 -10.89
CA ALA A 141 3.94 3.56 -10.90
C ALA A 141 2.82 2.71 -11.51
N PHE A 142 1.83 2.35 -10.69
CA PHE A 142 0.73 1.50 -11.10
C PHE A 142 -0.52 2.33 -11.42
N ARG A 143 -1.03 2.22 -12.66
CA ARG A 143 -2.23 2.95 -13.15
C ARG A 143 -2.20 4.44 -12.82
N ALA A 144 -0.99 5.02 -12.88
CA ALA A 144 -0.70 6.38 -12.45
C ALA A 144 -1.14 7.43 -13.47
N LYS A 145 -1.29 8.67 -13.01
CA LYS A 145 -1.47 9.83 -13.87
C LYS A 145 -0.24 10.09 -14.75
N PRO A 146 -0.38 10.76 -15.92
CA PRO A 146 0.72 10.99 -16.85
C PRO A 146 1.97 11.57 -16.19
N MET A 147 1.83 12.60 -15.38
CA MET A 147 2.95 13.26 -14.66
C MET A 147 3.77 12.29 -13.79
N VAL A 148 3.10 11.33 -13.14
CA VAL A 148 3.78 10.35 -12.29
C VAL A 148 4.43 9.25 -13.13
N LYS A 149 3.80 8.86 -14.25
CA LYS A 149 4.38 7.91 -15.22
C LYS A 149 5.68 8.41 -15.81
N GLU A 150 5.75 9.71 -16.14
CA GLU A 150 6.96 10.35 -16.69
C GLU A 150 8.10 10.40 -15.66
N SER A 151 7.77 10.50 -14.38
CA SER A 151 8.76 10.57 -13.31
C SER A 151 9.20 9.21 -12.78
N ALA A 152 8.43 8.15 -12.98
CA ALA A 152 8.74 6.80 -12.53
C ALA A 152 9.57 6.05 -13.58
N ARG A 153 10.54 5.25 -13.12
CA ARG A 153 11.35 4.42 -14.03
C ARG A 153 10.55 3.31 -14.72
N HIS A 154 9.53 2.80 -14.03
CA HIS A 154 8.65 1.75 -14.53
C HIS A 154 7.19 2.13 -14.28
N SER A 155 6.31 1.81 -15.22
CA SER A 155 4.88 2.02 -15.05
C SER A 155 4.08 0.85 -15.63
N ILE A 156 3.00 0.49 -14.91
CA ILE A 156 2.02 -0.50 -15.35
C ILE A 156 0.68 0.20 -15.51
N SER A 157 0.11 0.17 -16.72
CA SER A 157 -1.12 0.92 -17.03
C SER A 157 -2.32 0.03 -17.29
N THR A 158 -2.14 -1.15 -17.87
CA THR A 158 -3.21 -2.02 -18.38
C THR A 158 -3.27 -3.38 -17.71
N LEU A 159 -2.13 -3.89 -17.24
CA LEU A 159 -2.04 -5.19 -16.57
C LEU A 159 -2.46 -5.12 -15.10
N GLY A 160 -2.65 -6.27 -14.46
CA GLY A 160 -2.83 -6.39 -13.02
C GLY A 160 -1.57 -6.04 -12.23
N LEU A 161 -1.71 -5.88 -10.91
CA LEU A 161 -0.58 -5.53 -10.03
C LEU A 161 0.48 -6.65 -10.01
N ASP A 162 0.09 -7.88 -10.25
CA ASP A 162 0.98 -9.06 -10.37
C ASP A 162 1.98 -8.97 -11.52
N ALA A 163 1.77 -8.06 -12.49
CA ALA A 163 2.77 -7.78 -13.53
C ALA A 163 4.13 -7.30 -12.96
N ILE A 164 4.17 -6.82 -11.71
CA ILE A 164 5.41 -6.51 -11.00
C ILE A 164 6.31 -7.74 -10.87
N LEU A 165 5.76 -8.94 -10.77
CA LEU A 165 6.53 -10.18 -10.70
C LEU A 165 7.44 -10.37 -11.92
N TYR A 166 6.97 -10.01 -13.11
CA TYR A 166 7.77 -10.07 -14.33
C TYR A 166 8.92 -9.06 -14.32
N LEU A 167 8.70 -7.88 -13.74
CA LEU A 167 9.78 -6.89 -13.56
C LEU A 167 10.83 -7.37 -12.56
N LEU A 168 10.46 -8.22 -11.62
CA LEU A 168 11.37 -8.89 -10.67
C LEU A 168 12.05 -10.13 -11.27
N GLY A 169 11.76 -10.48 -12.52
CA GLY A 169 12.33 -11.64 -13.20
C GLY A 169 11.63 -12.97 -12.90
N TYR A 170 10.50 -12.94 -12.19
CA TYR A 170 9.71 -14.15 -11.93
C TYR A 170 9.05 -14.66 -13.23
N ARG A 171 9.18 -15.97 -13.47
CA ARG A 171 8.55 -16.64 -14.60
C ARG A 171 7.45 -17.57 -14.12
N GLU A 172 6.43 -17.80 -14.95
CA GLU A 172 5.35 -18.75 -14.64
C GLU A 172 5.87 -20.18 -14.37
N SER A 173 7.00 -20.53 -15.01
CA SER A 173 7.72 -21.80 -14.80
C SER A 173 8.32 -21.94 -13.40
N ASP A 174 8.49 -20.82 -12.67
CA ASP A 174 9.06 -20.81 -11.32
C ASP A 174 7.97 -21.06 -10.25
N ARG A 175 6.73 -21.32 -10.66
CA ARG A 175 5.70 -21.85 -9.79
C ARG A 175 6.16 -23.18 -9.24
N ALA A 176 6.32 -23.28 -7.91
CA ALA A 176 6.36 -24.58 -7.25
C ALA A 176 5.08 -25.34 -7.69
N PRO A 177 5.21 -26.60 -8.14
CA PRO A 177 4.02 -27.37 -8.47
C PRO A 177 3.14 -27.40 -7.22
N ASP A 178 1.91 -26.92 -7.35
CA ASP A 178 0.90 -27.06 -6.32
C ASP A 178 0.92 -28.53 -5.93
N LEU A 179 1.19 -28.80 -4.66
CA LEU A 179 1.00 -30.13 -4.10
C LEU A 179 -0.46 -30.47 -4.27
N VAL A 180 -0.77 -31.11 -5.37
CA VAL A 180 -2.07 -31.75 -5.61
C VAL A 180 -2.19 -32.77 -4.49
N ALA A 181 -3.00 -32.45 -3.49
CA ALA A 181 -3.43 -33.40 -2.50
C ALA A 181 -4.12 -34.54 -3.24
N VAL A 182 -3.37 -35.62 -3.45
CA VAL A 182 -3.93 -36.89 -3.91
C VAL A 182 -4.74 -37.43 -2.73
N ASN A 183 -6.01 -37.10 -2.68
CA ASN A 183 -6.99 -37.83 -1.87
C ASN A 183 -7.16 -39.20 -2.51
N ASN A 184 -6.34 -40.17 -2.11
CA ASN A 184 -6.68 -41.57 -2.27
C ASN A 184 -7.72 -41.91 -1.23
N SER A 185 -8.96 -41.87 -1.67
CA SER A 185 -10.07 -42.61 -1.03
C SER A 185 -9.93 -44.07 -1.37
N GLN A 186 -9.66 -44.89 -0.39
CA GLN A 186 -10.08 -46.29 -0.33
C GLN A 186 -10.87 -46.51 0.95
#